data_5aef807a8f7fdeab92af21da80b9f479
#
_entry.id   5aef807a8f7fdeab92af21da80b9f479
#
_cell.length_a   1.000
_cell.length_b   1.000
_cell.length_c   1.000
_cell.angle_alpha   90.00
_cell.angle_beta   90.00
_cell.angle_gamma   90.00
#
_symmetry.space_group_name_H-M   'P 1'
#
loop_
_entity.id
_entity.type
_entity.pdbx_description
1 polymer ?
#
loop_
_entity_poly.entity_id
_entity_poly.type
_entity_poly.pdbx_seq_one_letter_code
_entity_poly.pdbx_strand_id
1 'polypeptide(L)'
;MITRSGKKPGAQLSALIAPYLLSGALLAAGAAHAQSIEVKDAWIRGTVPAQRGTGAFMEITGKNAVRLVGVASPVAQTVEIHNMTMTNGVMKMFAVEGIDVPAGKTVKLAPGGYHVMFMGLKQQMKPGDKVPLDLLLETADTKRETVSLQVEVRDIAGNRAHH
;
A
#
# COMPACT_ATOMS: atom_id res chain seq x y z
N MET A 1 77.83 -16.65 -53.76
CA MET A 1 78.10 -15.50 -54.64
C MET A 1 77.02 -14.49 -54.46
N ILE A 2 77.30 -13.36 -53.76
CA ILE A 2 76.82 -12.04 -54.08
C ILE A 2 75.26 -11.85 -53.85
N THR A 3 74.72 -10.94 -53.15
CA THR A 3 75.00 -9.69 -52.43
C THR A 3 73.69 -9.08 -52.02
N ARG A 4 73.70 -8.47 -50.85
CA ARG A 4 73.11 -7.15 -50.54
C ARG A 4 71.64 -6.88 -50.92
N SER A 5 70.84 -6.29 -50.14
CA SER A 5 70.88 -5.05 -49.35
C SER A 5 69.41 -4.74 -48.97
N GLY A 6 69.02 -4.53 -47.80
CA GLY A 6 68.96 -3.25 -47.10
C GLY A 6 67.71 -2.48 -47.44
N LYS A 7 66.78 -2.33 -46.48
CA LYS A 7 66.29 -1.00 -46.06
C LYS A 7 65.14 -1.14 -45.10
N LYS A 8 65.29 -0.73 -43.87
CA LYS A 8 64.27 -0.14 -43.01
C LYS A 8 64.06 1.33 -43.47
N PRO A 9 63.10 2.11 -43.04
CA PRO A 9 62.08 1.94 -42.00
C PRO A 9 60.72 2.49 -42.46
N GLY A 10 59.70 2.33 -41.61
CA GLY A 10 58.44 3.02 -41.75
C GLY A 10 57.66 2.89 -40.47
N ALA A 11 57.89 3.81 -39.57
CA ALA A 11 57.04 3.98 -38.38
C ALA A 11 55.63 4.36 -38.79
N GLN A 12 54.67 3.58 -38.47
CA GLN A 12 53.26 3.90 -38.55
C GLN A 12 52.73 4.04 -37.12
N LEU A 13 52.48 5.29 -36.71
CA LEU A 13 51.73 5.63 -35.52
C LEU A 13 50.28 5.15 -35.73
N SER A 14 49.92 4.04 -35.08
CA SER A 14 48.52 3.67 -34.97
C SER A 14 47.91 4.42 -33.80
N ALA A 15 47.10 5.40 -34.14
CA ALA A 15 46.25 6.12 -33.17
C ALA A 15 45.22 5.17 -32.58
N LEU A 16 45.32 4.91 -31.28
CA LEU A 16 44.30 4.22 -30.49
C LEU A 16 43.10 5.12 -30.34
N ILE A 17 42.07 4.88 -31.13
CA ILE A 17 40.74 5.46 -30.92
C ILE A 17 40.06 4.62 -29.86
N ALA A 18 40.00 5.10 -28.64
CA ALA A 18 39.22 4.53 -27.58
C ALA A 18 37.73 4.88 -27.80
N PRO A 19 36.82 3.89 -27.85
CA PRO A 19 35.40 4.19 -27.85
C PRO A 19 34.99 4.61 -26.44
N TYR A 20 34.62 5.84 -26.25
CA TYR A 20 33.90 6.32 -25.06
C TYR A 20 32.52 5.64 -25.04
N LEU A 21 32.38 4.61 -24.23
CA LEU A 21 31.08 4.05 -23.84
C LEU A 21 30.41 5.07 -22.92
N LEU A 22 29.54 5.87 -23.52
CA LEU A 22 28.63 6.76 -22.81
C LEU A 22 27.56 5.86 -22.13
N SER A 23 27.85 5.41 -20.90
CA SER A 23 26.88 4.75 -20.05
C SER A 23 25.82 5.79 -19.66
N GLY A 24 24.75 5.86 -20.44
CA GLY A 24 23.54 6.58 -20.09
C GLY A 24 22.88 5.90 -18.89
N ALA A 25 23.14 6.41 -17.68
CA ALA A 25 22.35 6.05 -16.50
C ALA A 25 20.93 6.59 -16.72
N LEU A 26 20.04 5.70 -17.13
CA LEU A 26 18.60 5.98 -17.18
C LEU A 26 18.12 6.09 -15.72
N LEU A 27 18.09 7.31 -15.19
CA LEU A 27 17.41 7.65 -13.95
C LEU A 27 15.91 7.39 -14.20
N ALA A 28 15.43 6.19 -13.84
CA ALA A 28 14.02 5.94 -13.69
C ALA A 28 13.53 6.80 -12.50
N ALA A 29 13.13 8.03 -12.80
CA ALA A 29 12.36 8.84 -11.87
C ALA A 29 11.03 8.11 -11.65
N GLY A 30 10.96 7.31 -10.58
CA GLY A 30 9.71 6.74 -10.11
C GLY A 30 8.77 7.91 -9.84
N ALA A 31 7.73 8.06 -10.64
CA ALA A 31 6.67 9.01 -10.39
C ALA A 31 6.07 8.65 -9.02
N ALA A 32 6.41 9.39 -7.99
CA ALA A 32 5.71 9.34 -6.71
C ALA A 32 4.28 9.81 -7.00
N HIS A 33 3.37 8.88 -7.19
CA HIS A 33 1.96 9.20 -7.32
C HIS A 33 1.53 9.80 -5.99
N ALA A 34 1.20 11.09 -5.99
CA ALA A 34 0.65 11.74 -4.82
C ALA A 34 -0.67 11.04 -4.49
N GLN A 35 -0.70 10.35 -3.34
CA GLN A 35 -1.90 9.65 -2.88
C GLN A 35 -3.07 10.63 -2.76
N SER A 36 -4.24 10.22 -3.24
CA SER A 36 -5.47 11.02 -3.22
C SER A 36 -6.05 11.17 -1.83
N ILE A 37 -5.59 10.34 -0.87
CA ILE A 37 -6.02 10.36 0.53
C ILE A 37 -4.84 10.44 1.49
N GLU A 38 -5.13 10.91 2.70
CA GLU A 38 -4.30 10.76 3.90
C GLU A 38 -4.99 9.80 4.85
N VAL A 39 -4.26 8.81 5.38
CA VAL A 39 -4.77 7.85 6.38
C VAL A 39 -4.06 8.09 7.69
N LYS A 40 -4.83 8.28 8.76
CA LYS A 40 -4.33 8.46 10.13
C LYS A 40 -4.89 7.42 11.07
N ASP A 41 -4.14 7.16 12.14
CA ASP A 41 -4.54 6.31 13.26
C ASP A 41 -5.10 4.94 12.83
N ALA A 42 -4.51 4.35 11.78
CA ALA A 42 -4.91 3.04 11.31
C ALA A 42 -4.46 1.95 12.31
N TRP A 43 -5.39 1.08 12.69
CA TRP A 43 -5.11 -0.05 13.58
C TRP A 43 -6.09 -1.20 13.36
N ILE A 44 -5.64 -2.42 13.67
CA ILE A 44 -6.43 -3.64 13.65
C ILE A 44 -6.60 -4.11 15.09
N ARG A 45 -7.81 -4.57 15.44
CA ARG A 45 -8.06 -5.16 16.74
C ARG A 45 -7.41 -6.53 16.84
N GLY A 46 -6.61 -6.74 17.87
CA GLY A 46 -6.01 -8.02 18.19
C GLY A 46 -7.06 -9.11 18.47
N THR A 47 -6.67 -10.36 18.31
CA THR A 47 -7.57 -11.51 18.45
C THR A 47 -7.03 -12.52 19.47
N VAL A 48 -7.97 -13.28 20.05
CA VAL A 48 -7.60 -14.48 20.82
C VAL A 48 -7.35 -15.66 19.87
N PRO A 49 -6.66 -16.73 20.33
CA PRO A 49 -6.51 -17.97 19.56
C PRO A 49 -7.88 -18.49 19.06
N ALA A 50 -7.91 -19.04 17.86
CA ALA A 50 -9.09 -19.55 17.17
C ALA A 50 -10.17 -18.53 16.76
N GLN A 51 -10.03 -17.25 17.11
CA GLN A 51 -10.91 -16.20 16.59
C GLN A 51 -10.69 -16.04 15.07
N ARG A 52 -11.78 -16.02 14.29
CA ARG A 52 -11.75 -16.07 12.82
C ARG A 52 -12.10 -14.74 12.16
N GLY A 53 -12.38 -13.70 12.93
CA GLY A 53 -12.72 -12.39 12.39
C GLY A 53 -12.25 -11.26 13.29
N THR A 54 -11.93 -10.10 12.68
CA THR A 54 -11.56 -8.88 13.40
C THR A 54 -11.85 -7.65 12.56
N GLY A 55 -11.78 -6.46 13.17
CA GLY A 55 -12.00 -5.18 12.51
C GLY A 55 -10.74 -4.33 12.44
N ALA A 56 -10.62 -3.54 11.36
CA ALA A 56 -9.68 -2.43 11.29
C ALA A 56 -10.40 -1.09 11.28
N PHE A 57 -9.75 -0.10 11.85
CA PHE A 57 -10.25 1.25 12.08
C PHE A 57 -9.21 2.26 11.66
N MET A 58 -9.64 3.42 11.17
CA MET A 58 -8.75 4.48 10.69
C MET A 58 -9.51 5.77 10.45
N GLU A 59 -8.79 6.86 10.27
CA GLU A 59 -9.31 8.10 9.74
C GLU A 59 -8.80 8.32 8.32
N ILE A 60 -9.70 8.60 7.38
CA ILE A 60 -9.38 8.82 5.97
C ILE A 60 -9.77 10.24 5.61
N THR A 61 -8.82 11.03 5.12
CA THR A 61 -9.06 12.39 4.64
C THR A 61 -8.76 12.44 3.14
N GLY A 62 -9.74 12.81 2.34
CA GLY A 62 -9.56 13.00 0.90
C GLY A 62 -8.89 14.34 0.59
N LYS A 63 -7.82 14.34 -0.19
CA LYS A 63 -7.29 15.57 -0.79
C LYS A 63 -8.25 16.09 -1.86
N ASN A 64 -8.81 15.16 -2.63
CA ASN A 64 -9.91 15.36 -3.57
C ASN A 64 -11.08 14.46 -3.15
N ALA A 65 -12.26 14.66 -3.75
CA ALA A 65 -13.38 13.76 -3.55
C ALA A 65 -13.04 12.38 -4.14
N VAL A 66 -13.13 11.35 -3.31
CA VAL A 66 -12.91 9.94 -3.69
C VAL A 66 -13.94 9.05 -3.02
N ARG A 67 -14.09 7.84 -3.51
CA ARG A 67 -14.90 6.80 -2.89
C ARG A 67 -14.02 5.60 -2.55
N LEU A 68 -14.06 5.14 -1.31
CA LEU A 68 -13.47 3.86 -0.92
C LEU A 68 -14.43 2.77 -1.39
N VAL A 69 -14.03 2.02 -2.43
CA VAL A 69 -14.88 1.02 -3.10
C VAL A 69 -14.49 -0.41 -2.78
N GLY A 70 -13.40 -0.62 -2.06
CA GLY A 70 -12.97 -1.96 -1.68
C GLY A 70 -11.76 -1.94 -0.76
N VAL A 71 -11.50 -3.09 -0.18
CA VAL A 71 -10.37 -3.34 0.71
C VAL A 71 -9.83 -4.74 0.45
N ALA A 72 -8.54 -4.96 0.62
CA ALA A 72 -7.93 -6.28 0.45
C ALA A 72 -6.78 -6.49 1.44
N SER A 73 -6.59 -7.74 1.86
CA SER A 73 -5.45 -8.15 2.68
C SER A 73 -5.21 -9.65 2.53
N PRO A 74 -3.94 -10.10 2.48
CA PRO A 74 -3.63 -11.53 2.35
C PRO A 74 -3.88 -12.34 3.63
N VAL A 75 -4.11 -11.69 4.78
CA VAL A 75 -4.22 -12.36 6.09
C VAL A 75 -5.59 -12.96 6.38
N ALA A 76 -6.59 -12.69 5.54
CA ALA A 76 -7.94 -13.20 5.68
C ALA A 76 -8.46 -13.80 4.36
N GLN A 77 -9.52 -14.59 4.44
CA GLN A 77 -10.19 -15.13 3.25
C GLN A 77 -11.03 -14.06 2.56
N THR A 78 -11.70 -13.22 3.36
CA THR A 78 -12.56 -12.13 2.88
C THR A 78 -12.27 -10.89 3.69
N VAL A 79 -12.19 -9.74 3.01
CA VAL A 79 -12.06 -8.41 3.62
C VAL A 79 -13.10 -7.50 2.99
N GLU A 80 -13.93 -6.87 3.80
CA GLU A 80 -15.06 -6.07 3.34
C GLU A 80 -15.18 -4.77 4.12
N ILE A 81 -15.86 -3.79 3.53
CA ILE A 81 -16.25 -2.57 4.21
C ILE A 81 -17.62 -2.81 4.85
N HIS A 82 -17.71 -2.67 6.16
CA HIS A 82 -18.94 -2.83 6.90
C HIS A 82 -19.36 -1.52 7.56
N ASN A 83 -20.66 -1.43 7.82
CA ASN A 83 -21.24 -0.41 8.69
C ASN A 83 -22.01 -1.09 9.83
N MET A 84 -22.07 -0.40 10.96
CA MET A 84 -22.82 -0.84 12.10
C MET A 84 -23.85 0.25 12.47
N THR A 85 -25.09 -0.15 12.60
CA THR A 85 -26.18 0.75 13.02
C THR A 85 -26.94 0.15 14.19
N MET A 86 -27.50 1.03 15.01
CA MET A 86 -28.40 0.62 16.08
C MET A 86 -29.84 0.94 15.69
N THR A 87 -30.69 -0.08 15.65
CA THR A 87 -32.12 0.07 15.35
C THR A 87 -32.91 -0.61 16.45
N ASN A 88 -33.77 0.13 17.16
CA ASN A 88 -34.60 -0.37 18.27
C ASN A 88 -33.78 -1.13 19.33
N GLY A 89 -32.62 -0.61 19.70
CA GLY A 89 -31.71 -1.24 20.69
C GLY A 89 -30.97 -2.47 20.20
N VAL A 90 -31.12 -2.85 18.93
CA VAL A 90 -30.40 -3.97 18.30
C VAL A 90 -29.30 -3.43 17.39
N MET A 91 -28.07 -3.83 17.63
CA MET A 91 -26.95 -3.54 16.72
C MET A 91 -26.98 -4.47 15.52
N LYS A 92 -26.97 -3.88 14.32
CA LYS A 92 -26.89 -4.61 13.04
C LYS A 92 -25.63 -4.20 12.33
N MET A 93 -24.87 -5.19 11.88
CA MET A 93 -23.68 -5.03 11.06
C MET A 93 -23.97 -5.57 9.65
N PHE A 94 -23.56 -4.84 8.62
CA PHE A 94 -23.79 -5.22 7.23
C PHE A 94 -22.68 -4.67 6.33
N ALA A 95 -22.41 -5.39 5.24
CA ALA A 95 -21.49 -4.95 4.21
C ALA A 95 -22.06 -3.75 3.45
N VAL A 96 -21.19 -2.81 3.06
CA VAL A 96 -21.53 -1.66 2.21
C VAL A 96 -20.65 -1.66 0.96
N GLU A 97 -21.19 -1.18 -0.15
CA GLU A 97 -20.48 -1.14 -1.44
C GLU A 97 -19.33 -0.10 -1.47
N GLY A 98 -19.30 0.82 -0.54
CA GLY A 98 -18.25 1.82 -0.44
C GLY A 98 -18.62 2.98 0.48
N ILE A 99 -17.64 3.85 0.68
CA ILE A 99 -17.75 5.04 1.54
C ILE A 99 -17.27 6.25 0.75
N ASP A 100 -18.11 7.28 0.63
CA ASP A 100 -17.72 8.54 0.03
C ASP A 100 -16.83 9.33 0.99
N VAL A 101 -15.71 9.81 0.47
CA VAL A 101 -14.75 10.66 1.20
C VAL A 101 -14.68 12.01 0.48
N PRO A 102 -15.47 13.02 0.90
CA PRO A 102 -15.46 14.33 0.27
C PRO A 102 -14.12 15.04 0.41
N ALA A 103 -13.79 15.90 -0.56
CA ALA A 103 -12.55 16.68 -0.55
C ALA A 103 -12.39 17.48 0.75
N GLY A 104 -11.22 17.37 1.39
CA GLY A 104 -10.89 18.06 2.62
C GLY A 104 -11.69 17.61 3.87
N LYS A 105 -12.48 16.53 3.76
CA LYS A 105 -13.23 15.98 4.88
C LYS A 105 -12.59 14.68 5.37
N THR A 106 -12.65 14.49 6.69
CA THR A 106 -12.21 13.26 7.33
C THR A 106 -13.41 12.35 7.57
N VAL A 107 -13.34 11.14 7.06
CA VAL A 107 -14.28 10.06 7.37
C VAL A 107 -13.62 9.13 8.38
N LYS A 108 -14.34 8.82 9.46
CA LYS A 108 -13.86 7.94 10.53
C LYS A 108 -14.44 6.55 10.37
N LEU A 109 -13.56 5.58 10.28
CA LEU A 109 -13.87 4.17 10.47
C LEU A 109 -13.55 3.83 11.93
N ALA A 110 -14.57 3.62 12.74
CA ALA A 110 -14.46 3.46 14.20
C ALA A 110 -15.41 2.38 14.72
N PRO A 111 -15.12 1.77 15.88
CA PRO A 111 -16.06 0.85 16.52
C PRO A 111 -17.46 1.46 16.67
N GLY A 112 -18.47 0.70 16.24
CA GLY A 112 -19.87 1.18 16.27
C GLY A 112 -20.33 1.92 15.01
N GLY A 113 -19.48 2.09 14.01
CA GLY A 113 -19.79 2.71 12.73
C GLY A 113 -19.15 1.95 11.57
N TYR A 114 -18.68 2.69 10.56
CA TYR A 114 -17.90 2.11 9.48
C TYR A 114 -16.62 1.46 9.99
N HIS A 115 -16.27 0.31 9.42
CA HIS A 115 -15.02 -0.39 9.71
C HIS A 115 -14.66 -1.35 8.56
N VAL A 116 -13.40 -1.74 8.50
CA VAL A 116 -12.95 -2.84 7.63
C VAL A 116 -13.08 -4.13 8.42
N MET A 117 -13.85 -5.09 7.89
CA MET A 117 -14.06 -6.40 8.49
C MET A 117 -13.21 -7.47 7.81
N PHE A 118 -12.40 -8.18 8.60
CA PHE A 118 -11.63 -9.34 8.18
C PHE A 118 -12.38 -10.61 8.60
N MET A 119 -12.61 -11.51 7.68
CA MET A 119 -13.31 -12.78 7.91
C MET A 119 -12.47 -13.95 7.40
N GLY A 120 -12.50 -15.06 8.15
CA GLY A 120 -11.69 -16.22 7.83
C GLY A 120 -10.19 -15.96 7.99
N LEU A 121 -9.79 -15.36 9.13
CA LEU A 121 -8.40 -15.11 9.45
C LEU A 121 -7.55 -16.38 9.32
N LYS A 122 -6.41 -16.27 8.65
CA LYS A 122 -5.47 -17.37 8.43
C LYS A 122 -4.56 -17.61 9.65
N GLN A 123 -4.40 -16.57 10.48
CA GLN A 123 -3.60 -16.61 11.71
C GLN A 123 -4.16 -15.65 12.76
N GLN A 124 -3.73 -15.82 14.01
CA GLN A 124 -4.04 -14.90 15.08
C GLN A 124 -3.40 -13.52 14.82
N MET A 125 -4.14 -12.44 15.07
CA MET A 125 -3.63 -11.07 15.06
C MET A 125 -3.11 -10.72 16.45
N LYS A 126 -1.79 -10.62 16.62
CA LYS A 126 -1.16 -10.33 17.91
C LYS A 126 -0.82 -8.84 18.00
N PRO A 127 -0.99 -8.20 19.17
CA PRO A 127 -0.57 -6.82 19.35
C PRO A 127 0.91 -6.61 18.96
N GLY A 128 1.16 -5.55 18.16
CA GLY A 128 2.48 -5.24 17.59
C GLY A 128 2.72 -5.79 16.18
N ASP A 129 1.93 -6.77 15.70
CA ASP A 129 2.02 -7.24 14.32
C ASP A 129 1.75 -6.09 13.34
N LYS A 130 2.42 -6.13 12.19
CA LYS A 130 2.14 -5.25 11.04
C LYS A 130 1.45 -6.06 9.96
N VAL A 131 0.29 -5.60 9.54
CA VAL A 131 -0.60 -6.29 8.60
C VAL A 131 -0.76 -5.46 7.35
N PRO A 132 -0.47 -6.02 6.15
CA PRO A 132 -0.72 -5.33 4.90
C PRO A 132 -2.23 -5.19 4.67
N LEU A 133 -2.65 -3.99 4.32
CA LEU A 133 -4.03 -3.64 3.98
C LEU A 133 -4.03 -2.69 2.79
N ASP A 134 -4.70 -3.08 1.73
CA ASP A 134 -4.91 -2.26 0.55
C ASP A 134 -6.29 -1.62 0.61
N LEU A 135 -6.34 -0.30 0.37
CA LEU A 135 -7.55 0.47 0.19
C LEU A 135 -7.73 0.75 -1.31
N LEU A 136 -8.84 0.31 -1.87
CA LEU A 136 -9.19 0.53 -3.27
C LEU A 136 -10.09 1.75 -3.37
N LEU A 137 -9.61 2.78 -4.05
CA LEU A 137 -10.30 4.06 -4.21
C LEU A 137 -10.76 4.24 -5.64
N GLU A 138 -11.86 4.93 -5.81
CA GLU A 138 -12.33 5.45 -7.09
C GLU A 138 -12.42 6.97 -7.01
N THR A 139 -11.79 7.65 -7.95
CA THR A 139 -11.80 9.11 -8.06
C THR A 139 -13.03 9.58 -8.83
N ALA A 140 -13.34 10.90 -8.82
CA ALA A 140 -14.49 11.47 -9.48
C ALA A 140 -14.51 11.24 -11.01
N ASP A 141 -13.36 11.03 -11.63
CA ASP A 141 -13.18 10.67 -13.04
C ASP A 141 -13.14 9.14 -13.27
N THR A 142 -13.65 8.36 -12.31
CA THR A 142 -13.76 6.89 -12.35
C THR A 142 -12.42 6.13 -12.44
N LYS A 143 -11.30 6.79 -12.19
CA LYS A 143 -10.01 6.14 -12.09
C LYS A 143 -9.88 5.42 -10.77
N ARG A 144 -9.24 4.27 -10.80
CA ARG A 144 -8.97 3.47 -9.60
C ARG A 144 -7.54 3.70 -9.12
N GLU A 145 -7.41 3.83 -7.81
CA GLU A 145 -6.15 3.96 -7.10
C GLU A 145 -6.11 2.95 -5.95
N THR A 146 -4.95 2.37 -5.69
CA THR A 146 -4.74 1.51 -4.52
C THR A 146 -3.75 2.18 -3.59
N VAL A 147 -4.14 2.32 -2.33
CA VAL A 147 -3.28 2.82 -1.25
C VAL A 147 -2.95 1.66 -0.33
N SER A 148 -1.69 1.23 -0.34
CA SER A 148 -1.20 0.12 0.49
C SER A 148 -0.69 0.64 1.83
N LEU A 149 -1.13 0.01 2.91
CA LEU A 149 -0.81 0.35 4.29
C LEU A 149 -0.15 -0.83 4.99
N GLN A 150 0.69 -0.53 5.99
CA GLN A 150 1.13 -1.48 7.00
C GLN A 150 0.46 -1.07 8.33
N VAL A 151 -0.59 -1.79 8.69
CA VAL A 151 -1.46 -1.45 9.81
C VAL A 151 -1.05 -2.20 11.05
N GLU A 152 -0.88 -1.48 12.16
CA GLU A 152 -0.50 -2.07 13.44
C GLU A 152 -1.67 -2.76 14.10
N VAL A 153 -1.44 -3.97 14.62
CA VAL A 153 -2.38 -4.65 15.50
C VAL A 153 -2.25 -4.08 16.91
N ARG A 154 -3.35 -3.59 17.47
CA ARG A 154 -3.46 -3.17 18.87
C ARG A 154 -4.11 -4.29 19.70
N ASP A 155 -4.10 -4.15 21.03
CA ASP A 155 -4.78 -5.12 21.90
C ASP A 155 -6.31 -5.17 21.63
N ILE A 156 -7.02 -6.07 22.30
CA ILE A 156 -8.47 -6.26 22.11
C ILE A 156 -9.25 -4.98 22.48
N ALA A 157 -8.74 -4.18 23.43
CA ALA A 157 -9.32 -2.90 23.81
C ALA A 157 -8.94 -1.75 22.86
N GLY A 158 -8.00 -1.98 21.93
CA GLY A 158 -7.55 -0.99 20.95
C GLY A 158 -6.33 -0.17 21.42
N ASN A 159 -5.67 -0.55 22.51
CA ASN A 159 -4.44 0.08 22.95
C ASN A 159 -3.24 -0.38 22.14
N ARG A 160 -2.21 0.47 22.04
CA ARG A 160 -0.96 0.08 21.40
C ARG A 160 -0.24 -0.97 22.23
N ALA A 161 0.53 -1.84 21.58
CA ALA A 161 1.40 -2.77 22.27
C ALA A 161 2.39 -1.98 23.13
N HIS A 162 2.52 -2.37 24.40
CA HIS A 162 3.58 -1.87 25.26
C HIS A 162 4.87 -2.64 24.93
N HIS A 163 5.91 -1.92 24.53
CA HIS A 163 7.25 -2.42 24.30
C HIS A 163 8.13 -2.09 25.50
#